data_d5ee470ad2a0a2b5afbd3ba90a9c9186
#
_entry.id   d5ee470ad2a0a2b5afbd3ba90a9c9186
#
_cell.length_a   1.000
_cell.length_b   1.000
_cell.length_c   1.000
_cell.angle_alpha   90.00
_cell.angle_beta   90.00
_cell.angle_gamma   90.00
#
_symmetry.space_group_name_H-M   'P 1'
#
loop_
_entity.id
_entity.type
_entity.pdbx_description
1 polymer ?
#
loop_
_entity_poly.entity_id
_entity_poly.type
_entity_poly.pdbx_seq_one_letter_code
_entity_poly.pdbx_strand_id
1 'polypeptide(L)'
;MLPSKVKIVEVGPRDGLQNESPVATQTKIRLINLLSDTGLTHIEAGSFVSPKWVPQMADSTEVMKAITRRNHVTYSALTPNLKGFEQALEAGANQVAIFTS
;
A
#
# COMPACT_ATOMS: atom_id res chain seq x y z
N MET A 1 -24.77 18.90 0.71
CA MET A 1 -24.50 18.57 -0.70
C MET A 1 -23.32 17.61 -0.81
N LEU A 2 -23.51 16.53 -1.52
CA LEU A 2 -22.44 15.57 -1.76
C LEU A 2 -21.51 16.09 -2.86
N PRO A 3 -20.19 15.83 -2.73
CA PRO A 3 -19.27 16.20 -3.79
C PRO A 3 -19.57 15.43 -5.07
N SER A 4 -19.30 16.04 -6.21
CA SER A 4 -19.51 15.40 -7.51
C SER A 4 -18.52 14.26 -7.77
N LYS A 5 -17.40 14.24 -7.06
CA LYS A 5 -16.39 13.17 -7.14
C LYS A 5 -15.98 12.73 -5.76
N VAL A 6 -15.88 11.43 -5.58
CA VAL A 6 -15.39 10.82 -4.34
C VAL A 6 -14.21 9.94 -4.71
N LYS A 7 -13.09 10.15 -4.02
CA LYS A 7 -11.91 9.33 -4.17
C LYS A 7 -12.00 8.17 -3.17
N ILE A 8 -12.00 6.95 -3.67
CA ILE A 8 -12.01 5.75 -2.85
C ILE A 8 -10.63 5.13 -2.87
N VAL A 9 -10.04 4.94 -1.69
CA VAL A 9 -8.74 4.29 -1.53
C VAL A 9 -8.94 2.95 -0.85
N GLU A 10 -8.53 1.88 -1.52
CA GLU A 10 -8.58 0.54 -0.94
C GLU A 10 -7.37 0.34 -0.05
N VAL A 11 -7.60 0.13 1.24
CA VAL A 11 -6.54 -0.03 2.25
C VAL A 11 -6.43 -1.46 2.78
N GLY A 12 -7.18 -2.42 2.23
CA GLY A 12 -7.14 -3.82 2.65
C GLY A 12 -5.73 -4.40 2.67
N PRO A 13 -4.92 -4.21 1.60
CA PRO A 13 -3.55 -4.75 1.57
C PRO A 13 -2.64 -4.17 2.66
N ARG A 14 -2.90 -2.99 3.16
CA ARG A 14 -2.13 -2.40 4.26
C ARG A 14 -2.89 -2.48 5.57
N ASP A 15 -3.98 -1.72 5.71
CA ASP A 15 -4.70 -1.61 6.98
C ASP A 15 -5.39 -2.92 7.36
N GLY A 16 -6.04 -3.56 6.42
CA GLY A 16 -6.72 -4.83 6.67
C GLY A 16 -5.76 -5.92 7.10
N LEU A 17 -4.64 -6.09 6.39
CA LEU A 17 -3.66 -7.12 6.69
C LEU A 17 -2.79 -6.80 7.91
N GLN A 18 -2.68 -5.53 8.26
CA GLN A 18 -1.89 -5.09 9.40
C GLN A 18 -2.43 -5.64 10.73
N ASN A 19 -3.71 -5.92 10.80
CA ASN A 19 -4.38 -6.44 12.00
C ASN A 19 -4.45 -7.97 12.02
N GLU A 20 -3.89 -8.63 11.02
CA GLU A 20 -3.91 -10.08 10.90
C GLU A 20 -2.54 -10.67 11.22
N SER A 21 -2.48 -12.00 11.31
CA SER A 21 -1.19 -12.70 11.35
C SER A 21 -0.43 -12.42 10.05
N PRO A 22 0.92 -12.44 10.08
CA PRO A 22 1.68 -12.20 8.86
C PRO A 22 1.22 -13.09 7.70
N VAL A 23 1.03 -12.47 6.54
CA VAL A 23 0.56 -13.13 5.32
C VAL A 23 1.74 -13.22 4.34
N ALA A 24 1.80 -14.32 3.59
CA ALA A 24 2.88 -14.54 2.63
C ALA A 24 2.92 -13.41 1.58
N THR A 25 4.14 -13.01 1.21
CA THR A 25 4.37 -11.95 0.23
C THR A 25 3.62 -12.22 -1.08
N GLN A 26 3.66 -13.44 -1.58
CA GLN A 26 2.97 -13.81 -2.82
C GLN A 26 1.46 -13.63 -2.73
N THR A 27 0.88 -13.89 -1.56
CA THR A 27 -0.56 -13.70 -1.34
C THR A 27 -0.92 -12.22 -1.39
N LYS A 28 -0.08 -11.37 -0.81
CA LYS A 28 -0.29 -9.91 -0.86
C LYS A 28 -0.22 -9.39 -2.29
N ILE A 29 0.77 -9.84 -3.05
CA ILE A 29 0.93 -9.46 -4.45
C ILE A 29 -0.30 -9.85 -5.25
N ARG A 30 -0.80 -11.07 -5.05
CA ARG A 30 -2.00 -11.56 -5.72
C ARG A 30 -3.22 -10.71 -5.36
N LEU A 31 -3.39 -10.38 -4.09
CA LEU A 31 -4.50 -9.53 -3.65
C LEU A 31 -4.46 -8.17 -4.34
N ILE A 32 -3.31 -7.52 -4.35
CA ILE A 32 -3.17 -6.21 -4.97
C ILE A 32 -3.44 -6.28 -6.47
N ASN A 33 -2.92 -7.32 -7.15
CA ASN A 33 -3.16 -7.50 -8.58
C ASN A 33 -4.66 -7.71 -8.87
N LEU A 34 -5.35 -8.49 -8.06
CA LEU A 34 -6.79 -8.68 -8.21
C LEU A 34 -7.56 -7.38 -7.99
N LEU A 35 -7.21 -6.63 -6.94
CA LEU A 35 -7.84 -5.34 -6.66
C LEU A 35 -7.59 -4.34 -7.79
N SER A 36 -6.42 -4.40 -8.43
CA SER A 36 -6.09 -3.51 -9.55
C SER A 36 -7.01 -3.70 -10.75
N ASP A 37 -7.65 -4.85 -10.86
CA ASP A 37 -8.54 -5.18 -11.98
C ASP A 37 -10.02 -4.95 -11.65
N THR A 38 -10.34 -4.37 -10.48
CA THR A 38 -11.73 -4.18 -10.04
C THR A 38 -12.32 -2.81 -10.36
N GLY A 39 -11.57 -1.95 -11.04
CA GLY A 39 -12.03 -0.59 -11.32
C GLY A 39 -11.61 0.43 -10.26
N LEU A 40 -10.95 0.00 -9.20
CA LEU A 40 -10.37 0.91 -8.21
C LEU A 40 -9.25 1.73 -8.84
N THR A 41 -9.14 2.98 -8.43
CA THR A 41 -8.09 3.88 -8.94
C THR A 41 -6.98 4.15 -7.94
N HIS A 42 -7.18 3.78 -6.69
CA HIS A 42 -6.21 4.03 -5.62
C HIS A 42 -6.15 2.81 -4.69
N ILE A 43 -4.95 2.28 -4.49
CA ILE A 43 -4.71 1.14 -3.60
C ILE A 43 -3.52 1.49 -2.70
N GLU A 44 -3.72 1.40 -1.39
CA GLU A 44 -2.63 1.52 -0.44
C GLU A 44 -2.00 0.15 -0.26
N ALA A 45 -0.83 -0.04 -0.86
CA ALA A 45 -0.24 -1.36 -1.05
C ALA A 45 0.66 -1.81 0.10
N GLY A 46 1.13 -0.89 0.93
CA GLY A 46 2.03 -1.27 2.00
C GLY A 46 2.33 -0.13 2.96
N SER A 47 3.22 -0.41 3.90
CA SER A 47 3.62 0.55 4.92
C SER A 47 5.11 0.42 5.18
N PHE A 48 5.79 1.55 5.30
CA PHE A 48 7.23 1.62 5.56
C PHE A 48 7.50 2.06 6.99
N VAL A 49 6.82 1.40 7.93
CA VAL A 49 7.09 1.54 9.37
C VAL A 49 8.13 0.50 9.78
N SER A 50 8.72 0.69 10.97
CA SER A 50 9.69 -0.28 11.49
C SER A 50 9.06 -1.67 11.60
N PRO A 51 9.72 -2.73 11.09
CA PRO A 51 9.23 -4.11 11.22
C PRO A 51 9.05 -4.57 12.66
N LYS A 52 9.69 -3.92 13.62
CA LYS A 52 9.48 -4.20 15.04
C LYS A 52 8.06 -3.93 15.47
N TRP A 53 7.43 -2.90 14.88
CA TRP A 53 6.10 -2.47 15.26
C TRP A 53 5.01 -3.13 14.42
N VAL A 54 5.30 -3.33 13.13
CA VAL A 54 4.32 -3.93 12.20
C VAL A 54 5.03 -4.96 11.33
N PRO A 55 5.31 -6.16 11.88
CA PRO A 55 6.00 -7.20 11.11
C PRO A 55 5.20 -7.65 9.88
N GLN A 56 3.88 -7.50 9.89
CA GLN A 56 3.03 -7.85 8.76
C GLN A 56 3.34 -7.03 7.51
N MET A 57 3.98 -5.87 7.67
CA MET A 57 4.32 -4.98 6.55
C MET A 57 5.82 -4.96 6.23
N ALA A 58 6.60 -5.88 6.83
CA ALA A 58 8.05 -5.92 6.64
C ALA A 58 8.46 -6.15 5.19
N ASP A 59 7.61 -6.77 4.40
CA ASP A 59 7.86 -7.08 2.99
C ASP A 59 7.30 -6.05 2.01
N SER A 60 6.96 -4.84 2.48
CA SER A 60 6.33 -3.81 1.63
C SER A 60 7.18 -3.45 0.41
N THR A 61 8.51 -3.39 0.53
CA THR A 61 9.38 -3.12 -0.61
C THR A 61 9.24 -4.20 -1.68
N GLU A 62 9.29 -5.46 -1.29
CA GLU A 62 9.15 -6.58 -2.22
C GLU A 62 7.79 -6.58 -2.90
N VAL A 63 6.73 -6.37 -2.12
CA VAL A 63 5.37 -6.31 -2.64
C VAL A 63 5.24 -5.19 -3.67
N MET A 64 5.66 -3.99 -3.33
CA MET A 64 5.51 -2.83 -4.22
C MET A 64 6.30 -2.98 -5.53
N LYS A 65 7.42 -3.67 -5.49
CA LYS A 65 8.23 -3.91 -6.70
C LYS A 65 7.66 -5.03 -7.57
N ALA A 66 6.96 -5.99 -6.98
CA ALA A 66 6.52 -7.20 -7.68
C ALA A 66 5.10 -7.15 -8.22
N ILE A 67 4.27 -6.22 -7.76
CA ILE A 67 2.88 -6.13 -8.22
C ILE A 67 2.82 -5.73 -9.70
N THR A 68 1.76 -6.17 -10.38
CA THR A 68 1.49 -5.77 -11.75
C THR A 68 0.76 -4.44 -11.72
N ARG A 69 1.43 -3.37 -12.13
CA ARG A 69 0.86 -2.02 -12.07
C ARG A 69 -0.03 -1.75 -13.28
N ARG A 70 -1.21 -1.21 -13.01
CA ARG A 70 -2.13 -0.76 -14.04
C ARG A 70 -2.03 0.75 -14.16
N ASN A 71 -2.10 1.28 -15.38
CA ASN A 71 -1.92 2.71 -15.64
C ASN A 71 -2.96 3.59 -14.96
N HIS A 72 -4.17 3.06 -14.75
CA HIS A 72 -5.27 3.81 -14.14
C HIS A 72 -5.28 3.73 -12.62
N VAL A 73 -4.33 3.02 -12.01
CA VAL A 73 -4.27 2.81 -10.56
C VAL A 73 -3.07 3.55 -9.95
N THR A 74 -3.33 4.32 -8.91
CA THR A 74 -2.29 4.93 -8.08
C THR A 74 -2.01 4.01 -6.90
N TYR A 75 -0.76 3.61 -6.76
CA TYR A 75 -0.32 2.75 -5.66
C TYR A 75 0.38 3.60 -4.61
N SER A 76 -0.17 3.61 -3.41
CA SER A 76 0.36 4.42 -2.31
C SER A 76 0.91 3.56 -1.19
N ALA A 77 1.70 4.17 -0.33
CA ALA A 77 2.23 3.54 0.86
C ALA A 77 2.14 4.50 2.04
N LEU A 78 1.95 3.94 3.22
CA LEU A 78 1.94 4.71 4.46
C LEU A 78 3.38 4.88 4.96
N THR A 79 3.78 6.11 5.27
CA THR A 79 5.13 6.40 5.77
C THR A 79 5.06 7.28 7.01
N PRO A 80 5.73 6.90 8.11
CA PRO A 80 5.72 7.69 9.34
C PRO A 80 6.83 8.73 9.43
N ASN A 81 7.85 8.65 8.56
CA ASN A 81 9.03 9.51 8.64
C ASN A 81 9.75 9.60 7.29
N LEU A 82 10.81 10.41 7.26
CA LEU A 82 11.59 10.63 6.04
C LEU A 82 12.23 9.35 5.50
N LYS A 83 12.73 8.50 6.38
CA LYS A 83 13.34 7.22 5.97
C LYS A 83 12.32 6.34 5.26
N GLY A 84 11.11 6.21 5.81
CA GLY A 84 10.03 5.47 5.17
C GLY A 84 9.62 6.08 3.85
N PHE A 85 9.58 7.40 3.77
CA PHE A 85 9.29 8.12 2.54
C PHE A 85 10.28 7.75 1.43
N GLU A 86 11.58 7.76 1.74
CA GLU A 86 12.62 7.41 0.78
C GLU A 86 12.49 5.96 0.33
N GLN A 87 12.21 5.05 1.25
CA GLN A 87 12.00 3.63 0.91
C GLN A 87 10.79 3.44 0.01
N ALA A 88 9.71 4.16 0.27
CA ALA A 88 8.51 4.10 -0.57
C ALA A 88 8.78 4.56 -1.99
N LEU A 89 9.53 5.65 -2.15
CA LEU A 89 9.90 6.15 -3.47
C LEU A 89 10.76 5.14 -4.23
N GLU A 90 11.75 4.55 -3.57
CA GLU A 90 12.61 3.53 -4.18
C GLU A 90 11.81 2.29 -4.59
N ALA A 91 10.80 1.94 -3.83
CA ALA A 91 9.93 0.81 -4.14
C ALA A 91 8.92 1.13 -5.25
N GLY A 92 8.84 2.39 -5.69
CA GLY A 92 7.99 2.79 -6.80
C GLY A 92 6.59 3.23 -6.40
N ALA A 93 6.38 3.68 -5.16
CA ALA A 93 5.10 4.24 -4.77
C ALA A 93 4.78 5.48 -5.61
N ASN A 94 3.57 5.56 -6.14
CA ASN A 94 3.13 6.74 -6.89
C ASN A 94 2.74 7.88 -5.94
N GLN A 95 2.35 7.53 -4.73
CA GLN A 95 1.89 8.49 -3.73
C GLN A 95 2.22 7.93 -2.35
N VAL A 96 2.49 8.81 -1.40
CA VAL A 96 2.71 8.41 -0.01
C VAL A 96 1.71 9.11 0.88
N ALA A 97 1.25 8.39 1.90
CA ALA A 97 0.45 8.96 2.98
C ALA A 97 1.38 9.10 4.18
N ILE A 98 1.44 10.29 4.74
CA ILE A 98 2.28 10.58 5.90
C ILE A 98 1.36 10.76 7.09
N PHE A 99 1.67 10.09 8.20
CA PHE A 99 0.95 10.35 9.43
C PHE A 99 1.93 10.80 10.51
N THR A 100 1.45 11.68 11.36
CA THR A 100 2.22 12.17 12.51
C THR A 100 1.45 11.82 13.78
N SER A 101 2.17 11.34 14.76
CA SER A 101 1.58 11.05 16.06
C SER A 101 1.72 12.26 16.98
#